data_f613c169f57d7f88fffa44b72ebae069
#
_entry.id   f613c169f57d7f88fffa44b72ebae069
#
_cell.length_a   1.000
_cell.length_b   1.000
_cell.length_c   1.000
_cell.angle_alpha   90.00
_cell.angle_beta   90.00
_cell.angle_gamma   90.00
#
_symmetry.space_group_name_H-M   'P 1'
#
loop_
_entity.id
_entity.type
_entity.pdbx_description
1 polymer ?
#
loop_
_entity_poly.entity_id
_entity_poly.type
_entity_poly.pdbx_seq_one_letter_code
_entity_poly.pdbx_strand_id
1 'polypeptide(L)'
;MTLRDVASEVELSVPTVMSAHRAYREGGWSAVNVKPRGRKQGEGRQLAPEQEAEIRRLICDKTPDQLKLGFALWNRQAVSQLIEDRLGIKVPIRTVGEYLKRWGFTPQKPIKKAYEQRPAEVRKWLDEEYPQIAARAKAEQAEIHWGDETGLRSDDVRGRGYAPKGQTPVVRVNNKREGLSIISTVTNQGKVRWKVFEGAMNADVLIDFFKRLIKDAARKVFLILDNLKVHHARKVKAWLAKHEEEIEVFYLPSYSPELNPDECLNADLKDGVTRRAPSRSKAQLKKAAISHLRKLQKSPQRVRKYFQHKPVRYAA
;
A
#
# COMPACT_ATOMS: atom_id res chain seq x y z
N MET A 1 45.46 40.26 -30.25
CA MET A 1 44.01 40.00 -30.07
C MET A 1 43.51 40.85 -28.92
N THR A 2 42.51 41.70 -29.18
CA THR A 2 41.96 42.56 -28.11
C THR A 2 40.95 41.78 -27.26
N LEU A 3 40.64 42.29 -26.05
CA LEU A 3 39.63 41.67 -25.21
C LEU A 3 38.25 41.59 -25.86
N ARG A 4 37.97 42.51 -26.79
CA ARG A 4 36.73 42.50 -27.59
C ARG A 4 36.72 41.34 -28.58
N ASP A 5 37.86 41.11 -29.27
CA ASP A 5 37.98 40.00 -30.21
C ASP A 5 37.82 38.66 -29.52
N VAL A 6 38.46 38.50 -28.37
CA VAL A 6 38.30 37.27 -27.52
C VAL A 6 36.83 37.11 -27.08
N ALA A 7 36.18 38.17 -26.61
CA ALA A 7 34.78 38.11 -26.16
C ALA A 7 33.84 37.70 -27.30
N SER A 8 34.09 38.17 -28.51
CA SER A 8 33.33 37.77 -29.70
C SER A 8 33.55 36.32 -30.08
N GLU A 9 34.83 35.85 -30.02
CA GLU A 9 35.19 34.47 -30.40
C GLU A 9 34.64 33.42 -29.43
N VAL A 10 34.58 33.74 -28.11
CA VAL A 10 34.07 32.84 -27.09
C VAL A 10 32.60 33.07 -26.75
N GLU A 11 31.91 33.94 -27.49
CA GLU A 11 30.48 34.31 -27.28
C GLU A 11 30.15 34.75 -25.84
N LEU A 12 31.10 35.43 -25.18
CA LEU A 12 30.94 35.95 -23.82
C LEU A 12 30.98 37.48 -23.81
N SER A 13 30.40 38.07 -22.74
CA SER A 13 30.50 39.51 -22.56
C SER A 13 31.93 39.96 -22.24
N VAL A 14 32.34 41.14 -22.71
CA VAL A 14 33.66 41.71 -22.40
C VAL A 14 33.98 41.76 -20.91
N PRO A 15 33.03 42.17 -20.02
CA PRO A 15 33.23 42.11 -18.57
C PRO A 15 33.52 40.69 -18.02
N THR A 16 32.89 39.67 -18.62
CA THR A 16 33.12 38.25 -18.22
C THR A 16 34.53 37.85 -18.61
N VAL A 17 35.00 38.16 -19.81
CA VAL A 17 36.35 37.85 -20.25
C VAL A 17 37.40 38.60 -19.42
N MET A 18 37.17 39.89 -19.12
CA MET A 18 38.04 40.66 -18.21
C MET A 18 38.15 40.05 -16.81
N SER A 19 37.02 39.65 -16.26
CA SER A 19 36.96 39.00 -14.92
C SER A 19 37.73 37.69 -14.92
N ALA A 20 37.51 36.84 -15.94
CA ALA A 20 38.25 35.57 -16.08
C ALA A 20 39.76 35.78 -16.25
N HIS A 21 40.18 36.75 -17.08
CA HIS A 21 41.56 37.09 -17.27
C HIS A 21 42.25 37.60 -15.98
N ARG A 22 41.55 38.46 -15.20
CA ARG A 22 42.05 38.92 -13.90
C ARG A 22 42.22 37.75 -12.95
N ALA A 23 41.18 36.89 -12.79
CA ALA A 23 41.20 35.73 -11.94
C ALA A 23 42.38 34.78 -12.32
N TYR A 24 42.60 34.58 -13.62
CA TYR A 24 43.72 33.77 -14.09
C TYR A 24 45.08 34.36 -13.69
N ARG A 25 45.25 35.66 -13.80
CA ARG A 25 46.49 36.33 -13.42
C ARG A 25 46.75 36.27 -11.92
N GLU A 26 45.74 36.29 -11.11
CA GLU A 26 45.81 36.27 -9.63
C GLU A 26 45.99 34.85 -9.06
N GLY A 27 45.46 33.82 -9.69
CA GLY A 27 45.41 32.47 -9.14
C GLY A 27 45.42 31.31 -10.12
N GLY A 28 45.79 31.54 -11.39
CA GLY A 28 45.80 30.54 -12.46
C GLY A 28 44.46 29.97 -12.79
N TRP A 29 44.38 28.80 -13.45
CA TRP A 29 43.15 28.17 -13.88
C TRP A 29 42.21 27.82 -12.73
N SER A 30 42.71 27.53 -11.55
CA SER A 30 41.90 27.23 -10.36
C SER A 30 41.05 28.41 -9.89
N ALA A 31 41.50 29.63 -10.13
CA ALA A 31 40.79 30.85 -9.78
C ALA A 31 39.72 31.25 -10.85
N VAL A 32 39.84 30.75 -12.07
CA VAL A 32 38.88 30.97 -13.16
C VAL A 32 37.61 30.11 -12.99
N ASN A 33 37.71 28.99 -12.26
CA ASN A 33 36.59 28.10 -12.00
C ASN A 33 35.41 28.86 -11.34
N VAL A 34 34.25 28.81 -11.97
CA VAL A 34 33.03 29.42 -11.45
C VAL A 34 32.66 28.72 -10.16
N LYS A 35 32.76 29.40 -9.04
CA LYS A 35 32.26 28.90 -7.77
C LYS A 35 30.76 28.70 -7.88
N PRO A 36 30.20 27.58 -7.34
CA PRO A 36 28.77 27.36 -7.36
C PRO A 36 28.06 28.58 -6.76
N ARG A 37 27.08 29.13 -7.50
CA ARG A 37 26.27 30.27 -7.04
C ARG A 37 25.31 29.81 -5.96
N GLY A 38 25.05 30.65 -4.98
CA GLY A 38 24.09 30.40 -3.92
C GLY A 38 24.74 30.29 -2.54
N ARG A 39 23.90 30.11 -1.53
CA ARG A 39 24.34 29.92 -0.15
C ARG A 39 25.05 28.59 0.01
N LYS A 40 26.06 28.53 0.86
CA LYS A 40 26.74 27.29 1.23
C LYS A 40 25.73 26.32 1.86
N GLN A 41 25.97 25.04 1.66
CA GLN A 41 25.12 24.01 2.23
C GLN A 41 25.06 24.16 3.76
N GLY A 42 23.86 24.34 4.30
CA GLY A 42 23.65 24.56 5.73
C GLY A 42 23.59 26.00 6.19
N GLU A 43 23.95 26.97 5.34
CA GLU A 43 23.84 28.38 5.65
C GLU A 43 22.35 28.79 5.73
N GLY A 44 21.98 29.51 6.81
CA GLY A 44 20.60 29.91 7.09
C GLY A 44 19.71 28.80 7.69
N ARG A 45 20.28 27.74 8.26
CA ARG A 45 19.56 26.77 9.07
C ARG A 45 19.01 27.45 10.32
N GLN A 46 17.73 27.20 10.63
CA GLN A 46 17.10 27.71 11.84
C GLN A 46 17.28 26.80 13.05
N LEU A 47 17.58 25.51 12.80
CA LEU A 47 17.83 24.53 13.85
C LEU A 47 19.31 24.15 13.88
N ALA A 48 19.87 24.04 15.09
CA ALA A 48 21.18 23.47 15.31
C ALA A 48 21.18 21.95 15.09
N PRO A 49 22.33 21.32 14.79
CA PRO A 49 22.41 19.88 14.54
C PRO A 49 21.82 19.01 15.66
N GLU A 50 22.04 19.40 16.91
CA GLU A 50 21.54 18.70 18.10
C GLU A 50 20.02 18.79 18.20
N GLN A 51 19.46 19.96 17.87
CA GLN A 51 18.00 20.19 17.82
C GLN A 51 17.36 19.37 16.69
N GLU A 52 18.00 19.31 15.51
CA GLU A 52 17.55 18.46 14.42
C GLU A 52 17.54 16.97 14.83
N ALA A 53 18.56 16.51 15.56
CA ALA A 53 18.66 15.13 16.04
C ALA A 53 17.57 14.80 17.06
N GLU A 54 17.27 15.73 17.99
CA GLU A 54 16.20 15.57 18.97
C GLU A 54 14.84 15.45 18.30
N ILE A 55 14.49 16.38 17.39
CA ILE A 55 13.20 16.35 16.68
C ILE A 55 13.07 15.06 15.85
N ARG A 56 14.12 14.63 15.14
CA ARG A 56 14.11 13.36 14.39
C ARG A 56 13.83 12.18 15.29
N ARG A 57 14.48 12.08 16.43
CA ARG A 57 14.27 11.02 17.41
C ARG A 57 12.82 11.00 17.88
N LEU A 58 12.25 12.16 18.25
CA LEU A 58 10.87 12.24 18.68
C LEU A 58 9.87 11.80 17.59
N ILE A 59 10.12 12.14 16.33
CA ILE A 59 9.28 11.71 15.20
C ILE A 59 9.36 10.18 14.99
N CYS A 60 10.52 9.58 15.21
CA CYS A 60 10.71 8.14 15.05
C CYS A 60 10.11 7.32 16.21
N ASP A 61 10.28 7.81 17.44
CA ASP A 61 10.00 7.04 18.64
C ASP A 61 8.55 7.23 19.15
N LYS A 62 7.88 8.30 18.75
CA LYS A 62 6.56 8.68 19.26
C LYS A 62 5.60 9.08 18.16
N THR A 63 4.31 8.89 18.40
CA THR A 63 3.24 9.45 17.58
C THR A 63 2.87 10.86 18.06
N PRO A 64 2.24 11.70 17.21
CA PRO A 64 1.87 13.06 17.63
C PRO A 64 0.97 13.11 18.87
N ASP A 65 0.01 12.19 18.99
CA ASP A 65 -0.90 12.08 20.14
C ASP A 65 -0.17 11.72 21.44
N GLN A 66 0.86 10.87 21.40
CA GLN A 66 1.72 10.61 22.55
C GLN A 66 2.48 11.85 23.05
N LEU A 67 2.65 12.84 22.17
CA LEU A 67 3.22 14.15 22.52
C LEU A 67 2.15 15.22 22.75
N LYS A 68 0.88 14.82 22.90
CA LYS A 68 -0.28 15.69 23.13
C LYS A 68 -0.53 16.70 21.98
N LEU A 69 -0.08 16.38 20.78
CA LEU A 69 -0.39 17.15 19.58
C LEU A 69 -1.71 16.64 18.97
N GLY A 70 -2.54 17.54 18.47
CA GLY A 70 -3.86 17.22 17.88
C GLY A 70 -3.81 16.61 16.48
N PHE A 71 -2.83 15.78 16.18
CA PHE A 71 -2.64 15.16 14.87
C PHE A 71 -2.56 13.64 14.98
N ALA A 72 -3.23 12.94 14.08
CA ALA A 72 -3.17 11.47 14.00
C ALA A 72 -1.84 10.95 13.37
N LEU A 73 -1.18 11.77 12.55
CA LEU A 73 0.03 11.39 11.81
C LEU A 73 1.02 12.57 11.78
N TRP A 74 2.29 12.24 11.68
CA TRP A 74 3.33 13.22 11.40
C TRP A 74 3.13 13.81 9.99
N ASN A 75 2.64 15.03 9.93
CA ASN A 75 2.61 15.88 8.75
C ASN A 75 3.46 17.13 9.00
N ARG A 76 3.61 17.98 8.00
CA ARG A 76 4.45 19.19 8.14
C ARG A 76 3.97 20.12 9.25
N GLN A 77 2.66 20.22 9.47
CA GLN A 77 2.07 21.06 10.51
C GLN A 77 2.38 20.49 11.91
N ALA A 78 2.20 19.17 12.10
CA ALA A 78 2.54 18.51 13.37
C ALA A 78 4.02 18.67 13.72
N VAL A 79 4.91 18.55 12.73
CA VAL A 79 6.36 18.75 12.94
C VAL A 79 6.68 20.22 13.22
N SER A 80 6.02 21.17 12.55
CA SER A 80 6.19 22.61 12.84
C SER A 80 5.79 22.92 14.27
N GLN A 81 4.65 22.40 14.73
CA GLN A 81 4.17 22.58 16.09
C GLN A 81 5.11 21.92 17.12
N LEU A 82 5.59 20.71 16.84
CA LEU A 82 6.58 20.04 17.69
C LEU A 82 7.85 20.90 17.89
N ILE A 83 8.34 21.49 16.80
CA ILE A 83 9.52 22.37 16.84
C ILE A 83 9.23 23.61 17.70
N GLU A 84 8.07 24.23 17.49
CA GLU A 84 7.66 25.41 18.28
C GLU A 84 7.50 25.09 19.77
N ASP A 85 6.80 23.98 20.10
CA ASP A 85 6.55 23.56 21.48
C ASP A 85 7.82 23.14 22.22
N ARG A 86 8.81 22.56 21.54
CA ARG A 86 10.03 22.06 22.16
C ARG A 86 11.16 23.08 22.20
N LEU A 87 11.27 23.88 21.16
CA LEU A 87 12.43 24.74 20.95
C LEU A 87 12.07 26.23 20.95
N GLY A 88 10.79 26.59 20.96
CA GLY A 88 10.32 27.97 20.84
C GLY A 88 10.58 28.60 19.46
N ILE A 89 10.96 27.79 18.44
CA ILE A 89 11.33 28.29 17.13
C ILE A 89 10.18 28.11 16.15
N LYS A 90 9.68 29.19 15.57
CA LYS A 90 8.68 29.15 14.50
C LYS A 90 9.35 28.89 13.15
N VAL A 91 9.14 27.69 12.59
CA VAL A 91 9.68 27.29 11.30
C VAL A 91 8.57 27.27 10.24
N PRO A 92 8.73 27.99 9.11
CA PRO A 92 7.74 27.97 8.04
C PRO A 92 7.50 26.54 7.50
N ILE A 93 6.26 26.21 7.18
CA ILE A 93 5.84 24.85 6.70
C ILE A 93 6.67 24.36 5.50
N ARG A 94 7.07 25.28 4.60
CA ARG A 94 7.95 24.94 3.49
C ARG A 94 9.33 24.48 3.99
N THR A 95 9.91 25.23 4.92
CA THR A 95 11.21 24.92 5.54
C THR A 95 11.16 23.60 6.30
N VAL A 96 10.06 23.30 7.02
CA VAL A 96 9.83 21.97 7.65
C VAL A 96 9.88 20.88 6.60
N GLY A 97 9.30 21.11 5.41
CA GLY A 97 9.37 20.15 4.30
C GLY A 97 10.81 19.89 3.84
N GLU A 98 11.66 20.91 3.79
CA GLU A 98 13.08 20.76 3.44
C GLU A 98 13.86 20.02 4.56
N TYR A 99 13.56 20.28 5.84
CA TYR A 99 14.10 19.51 6.96
C TYR A 99 13.72 18.02 6.84
N LEU A 100 12.45 17.69 6.68
CA LEU A 100 11.97 16.32 6.53
C LEU A 100 12.66 15.61 5.38
N LYS A 101 12.76 16.25 4.21
CA LYS A 101 13.45 15.70 3.03
C LYS A 101 14.94 15.41 3.34
N ARG A 102 15.63 16.34 3.96
CA ARG A 102 17.04 16.20 4.34
C ARG A 102 17.25 15.09 5.38
N TRP A 103 16.30 14.91 6.30
CA TRP A 103 16.32 13.83 7.28
C TRP A 103 15.93 12.46 6.69
N GLY A 104 15.59 12.38 5.40
CA GLY A 104 15.23 11.13 4.74
C GLY A 104 13.77 10.72 4.91
N PHE A 105 12.90 11.60 5.42
CA PHE A 105 11.48 11.33 5.52
C PHE A 105 10.77 11.62 4.20
N THR A 106 9.90 10.69 3.78
CA THR A 106 9.05 10.81 2.60
C THR A 106 7.58 10.61 2.97
N PRO A 107 6.64 11.26 2.26
CA PRO A 107 5.22 11.02 2.48
C PRO A 107 4.87 9.55 2.21
N GLN A 108 4.27 8.88 3.19
CA GLN A 108 3.84 7.50 3.09
C GLN A 108 2.32 7.40 3.24
N LYS A 109 1.71 6.43 2.55
CA LYS A 109 0.30 6.09 2.80
C LYS A 109 0.22 5.28 4.10
N PRO A 110 -0.56 5.74 5.11
CA PRO A 110 -0.65 5.03 6.37
C PRO A 110 -1.33 3.68 6.20
N ILE A 111 -0.84 2.68 6.93
CA ILE A 111 -1.52 1.41 7.13
C ILE A 111 -2.51 1.60 8.27
N LYS A 112 -3.78 1.27 8.03
CA LYS A 112 -4.79 1.24 9.08
C LYS A 112 -4.67 -0.07 9.86
N LYS A 113 -4.56 0.03 11.19
CA LYS A 113 -4.64 -1.11 12.09
C LYS A 113 -5.80 -0.89 13.05
N ALA A 114 -6.56 -1.94 13.33
CA ALA A 114 -7.61 -1.87 14.33
C ALA A 114 -7.00 -1.78 15.73
N TYR A 115 -7.62 -1.01 16.63
CA TYR A 115 -7.20 -0.97 18.03
C TYR A 115 -7.37 -2.32 18.73
N GLU A 116 -8.32 -3.11 18.25
CA GLU A 116 -8.65 -4.45 18.75
C GLU A 116 -7.65 -5.52 18.30
N GLN A 117 -6.75 -5.21 17.36
CA GLN A 117 -5.71 -6.14 16.93
C GLN A 117 -4.75 -6.46 18.10
N ARG A 118 -4.51 -7.74 18.33
CA ARG A 118 -3.63 -8.23 19.39
C ARG A 118 -2.26 -8.63 18.82
N PRO A 119 -1.21 -7.84 19.04
CA PRO A 119 0.12 -8.15 18.47
C PRO A 119 0.69 -9.50 18.91
N ALA A 120 0.30 -10.00 20.09
CA ALA A 120 0.72 -11.30 20.58
C ALA A 120 0.12 -12.45 19.74
N GLU A 121 -1.17 -12.35 19.38
CA GLU A 121 -1.84 -13.32 18.52
C GLU A 121 -1.25 -13.32 17.09
N VAL A 122 -0.92 -12.13 16.56
CA VAL A 122 -0.24 -12.02 15.27
C VAL A 122 1.12 -12.70 15.30
N ARG A 123 1.92 -12.49 16.35
CA ARG A 123 3.22 -13.16 16.50
C ARG A 123 3.07 -14.65 16.62
N LYS A 124 2.15 -15.12 17.47
CA LYS A 124 1.86 -16.56 17.64
C LYS A 124 1.47 -17.21 16.31
N TRP A 125 0.63 -16.54 15.50
CA TRP A 125 0.27 -17.00 14.16
C TRP A 125 1.49 -17.17 13.26
N LEU A 126 2.36 -16.17 13.22
CA LEU A 126 3.53 -16.16 12.33
C LEU A 126 4.62 -17.14 12.76
N ASP A 127 4.84 -17.26 14.07
CA ASP A 127 5.98 -18.00 14.63
C ASP A 127 5.62 -19.47 14.96
N GLU A 128 4.34 -19.77 15.22
CA GLU A 128 3.91 -21.09 15.71
C GLU A 128 2.82 -21.70 14.83
N GLU A 129 1.65 -21.04 14.69
CA GLU A 129 0.45 -21.66 14.12
C GLU A 129 0.58 -21.92 12.61
N TYR A 130 0.95 -20.90 11.84
CA TYR A 130 1.11 -21.06 10.38
C TYR A 130 2.24 -22.03 10.02
N PRO A 131 3.43 -22.01 10.63
CA PRO A 131 4.46 -23.03 10.40
C PRO A 131 3.97 -24.47 10.63
N GLN A 132 3.15 -24.70 11.66
CA GLN A 132 2.53 -26.02 11.92
C GLN A 132 1.53 -26.40 10.81
N ILE A 133 0.68 -25.45 10.39
CA ILE A 133 -0.26 -25.66 9.27
C ILE A 133 0.51 -26.02 8.00
N ALA A 134 1.57 -25.28 7.69
CA ALA A 134 2.39 -25.52 6.49
C ALA A 134 3.10 -26.88 6.54
N ALA A 135 3.64 -27.28 7.70
CA ALA A 135 4.27 -28.59 7.90
C ALA A 135 3.25 -29.73 7.72
N ARG A 136 2.05 -29.59 8.32
CA ARG A 136 0.95 -30.55 8.16
C ARG A 136 0.49 -30.62 6.71
N ALA A 137 0.29 -29.49 6.05
CA ALA A 137 -0.13 -29.46 4.64
C ALA A 137 0.87 -30.23 3.75
N LYS A 138 2.17 -30.07 4.02
CA LYS A 138 3.21 -30.84 3.31
C LYS A 138 3.12 -32.34 3.59
N ALA A 139 2.93 -32.74 4.83
CA ALA A 139 2.83 -34.15 5.23
C ALA A 139 1.56 -34.80 4.66
N GLU A 140 0.43 -34.12 4.69
CA GLU A 140 -0.87 -34.61 4.21
C GLU A 140 -1.08 -34.35 2.69
N GLN A 141 -0.09 -33.76 1.99
CA GLN A 141 -0.18 -33.36 0.58
C GLN A 141 -1.37 -32.41 0.32
N ALA A 142 -1.79 -31.65 1.32
CA ALA A 142 -2.89 -30.73 1.23
C ALA A 142 -2.49 -29.42 0.49
N GLU A 143 -3.46 -28.77 -0.11
CA GLU A 143 -3.28 -27.48 -0.78
C GLU A 143 -3.75 -26.36 0.14
N ILE A 144 -2.86 -25.42 0.47
CA ILE A 144 -3.21 -24.26 1.31
C ILE A 144 -3.86 -23.17 0.45
N HIS A 145 -5.06 -22.78 0.83
CA HIS A 145 -5.82 -21.67 0.27
C HIS A 145 -6.01 -20.58 1.30
N TRP A 146 -5.84 -19.33 0.90
CA TRP A 146 -6.25 -18.16 1.67
C TRP A 146 -7.49 -17.58 1.03
N GLY A 147 -8.54 -17.40 1.80
CA GLY A 147 -9.82 -16.92 1.30
C GLY A 147 -10.30 -15.67 1.99
N ASP A 148 -11.11 -14.89 1.28
CA ASP A 148 -11.75 -13.69 1.78
C ASP A 148 -13.02 -13.38 1.00
N GLU A 149 -13.83 -12.49 1.57
CA GLU A 149 -15.04 -11.98 0.97
C GLU A 149 -14.89 -10.52 0.58
N THR A 150 -15.37 -10.18 -0.61
CA THR A 150 -15.33 -8.80 -1.06
C THR A 150 -16.62 -8.37 -1.74
N GLY A 151 -16.95 -7.09 -1.59
CA GLY A 151 -18.05 -6.44 -2.30
C GLY A 151 -17.53 -5.56 -3.44
N LEU A 152 -18.25 -5.57 -4.56
CA LEU A 152 -18.10 -4.61 -5.65
C LEU A 152 -19.36 -3.76 -5.76
N ARG A 153 -19.21 -2.48 -6.08
CA ARG A 153 -20.32 -1.54 -6.29
C ARG A 153 -20.18 -0.85 -7.63
N SER A 154 -21.33 -0.58 -8.26
CA SER A 154 -21.37 0.09 -9.57
C SER A 154 -20.95 1.57 -9.51
N ASP A 155 -21.05 2.19 -8.35
CA ASP A 155 -20.71 3.59 -8.08
C ASP A 155 -19.29 3.78 -7.51
N ASP A 156 -18.52 2.71 -7.30
CA ASP A 156 -17.12 2.79 -6.87
C ASP A 156 -16.25 3.21 -8.05
N VAL A 157 -15.66 4.41 -7.94
CA VAL A 157 -14.76 4.99 -8.96
C VAL A 157 -13.41 5.23 -8.32
N ARG A 158 -12.38 4.62 -8.87
CA ARG A 158 -11.01 4.72 -8.35
C ARG A 158 -10.08 5.38 -9.34
N GLY A 159 -9.16 6.18 -8.81
CA GLY A 159 -8.16 6.86 -9.59
C GLY A 159 -8.32 8.37 -9.62
N ARG A 160 -7.43 9.02 -10.34
CA ARG A 160 -7.44 10.46 -10.60
C ARG A 160 -7.53 10.68 -12.11
N GLY A 161 -8.34 11.65 -12.54
CA GLY A 161 -8.42 12.10 -13.93
C GLY A 161 -7.70 13.43 -14.12
N TYR A 162 -7.30 13.72 -15.34
CA TYR A 162 -6.82 15.03 -15.72
C TYR A 162 -7.99 15.90 -16.15
N ALA A 163 -7.96 17.16 -15.75
CA ALA A 163 -8.86 18.22 -16.20
C ALA A 163 -8.10 19.55 -16.27
N PRO A 164 -8.61 20.58 -16.97
CA PRO A 164 -8.04 21.91 -16.92
C PRO A 164 -7.88 22.42 -15.48
N LYS A 165 -6.86 23.25 -15.24
CA LYS A 165 -6.60 23.81 -13.91
C LYS A 165 -7.86 24.52 -13.39
N GLY A 166 -8.24 24.18 -12.16
CA GLY A 166 -9.44 24.73 -11.52
C GLY A 166 -10.75 23.99 -11.86
N GLN A 167 -10.73 22.97 -12.71
CA GLN A 167 -11.89 22.16 -13.05
C GLN A 167 -11.76 20.77 -12.45
N THR A 168 -12.83 20.28 -11.82
CA THR A 168 -12.88 18.91 -11.30
C THR A 168 -13.47 17.98 -12.36
N PRO A 169 -12.81 16.86 -12.72
CA PRO A 169 -13.37 15.91 -13.66
C PRO A 169 -14.63 15.25 -13.08
N VAL A 170 -15.66 15.11 -13.91
CA VAL A 170 -16.95 14.53 -13.52
C VAL A 170 -17.08 13.12 -14.10
N VAL A 171 -17.40 12.16 -13.26
CA VAL A 171 -17.78 10.80 -13.67
C VAL A 171 -19.26 10.60 -13.38
N ARG A 172 -20.01 10.21 -14.40
CA ARG A 172 -21.43 9.91 -14.25
C ARG A 172 -21.60 8.48 -13.79
N VAL A 173 -22.35 8.27 -12.71
CA VAL A 173 -22.70 6.97 -12.14
C VAL A 173 -24.22 6.82 -12.04
N ASN A 174 -24.71 5.58 -11.96
CA ASN A 174 -26.13 5.34 -11.75
C ASN A 174 -26.57 5.78 -10.34
N ASN A 175 -27.77 6.33 -10.23
CA ASN A 175 -28.37 6.65 -8.94
C ASN A 175 -28.65 5.37 -8.13
N LYS A 176 -29.09 4.28 -8.79
CA LYS A 176 -29.24 2.97 -8.17
C LYS A 176 -27.87 2.32 -8.00
N ARG A 177 -27.50 2.11 -6.74
CA ARG A 177 -26.21 1.50 -6.35
C ARG A 177 -26.33 -0.02 -6.41
N GLU A 178 -25.93 -0.60 -7.53
CA GLU A 178 -25.88 -2.05 -7.66
C GLU A 178 -24.62 -2.62 -6.96
N GLY A 179 -24.79 -3.73 -6.26
CA GLY A 179 -23.73 -4.43 -5.54
C GLY A 179 -23.64 -5.90 -5.93
N LEU A 180 -22.42 -6.44 -5.85
CA LEU A 180 -22.11 -7.86 -5.98
C LEU A 180 -21.25 -8.29 -4.81
N SER A 181 -21.48 -9.50 -4.32
CA SER A 181 -20.62 -10.16 -3.34
C SER A 181 -19.80 -11.27 -4.02
N ILE A 182 -18.57 -11.42 -3.60
CA ILE A 182 -17.63 -12.40 -4.15
C ILE A 182 -16.90 -13.03 -2.97
N ILE A 183 -16.83 -14.35 -2.96
CA ILE A 183 -15.86 -15.09 -2.15
C ILE A 183 -14.78 -15.61 -3.08
N SER A 184 -13.53 -15.49 -2.67
CA SER A 184 -12.38 -15.97 -3.44
C SER A 184 -11.37 -16.68 -2.56
N THR A 185 -10.49 -17.44 -3.20
CA THR A 185 -9.30 -17.98 -2.58
C THR A 185 -8.12 -17.91 -3.53
N VAL A 186 -6.92 -17.72 -2.94
CA VAL A 186 -5.64 -17.75 -3.64
C VAL A 186 -4.70 -18.78 -3.02
N THR A 187 -3.78 -19.31 -3.82
CA THR A 187 -2.67 -20.14 -3.35
C THR A 187 -1.33 -19.51 -3.72
N ASN A 188 -0.26 -19.82 -2.99
CA ASN A 188 1.09 -19.36 -3.33
C ASN A 188 1.61 -19.92 -4.66
N GLN A 189 0.93 -20.92 -5.21
CA GLN A 189 1.19 -21.46 -6.55
C GLN A 189 0.50 -20.67 -7.65
N GLY A 190 -0.32 -19.67 -7.28
CA GLY A 190 -1.00 -18.80 -8.23
C GLY A 190 -2.36 -19.31 -8.71
N LYS A 191 -2.94 -20.29 -8.03
CA LYS A 191 -4.31 -20.72 -8.31
C LYS A 191 -5.30 -19.74 -7.68
N VAL A 192 -6.43 -19.51 -8.38
CA VAL A 192 -7.54 -18.68 -7.93
C VAL A 192 -8.83 -19.47 -8.05
N ARG A 193 -9.64 -19.47 -6.99
CA ARG A 193 -11.01 -19.98 -7.00
C ARG A 193 -11.94 -18.88 -6.52
N TRP A 194 -13.12 -18.82 -7.07
CA TRP A 194 -14.05 -17.74 -6.73
C TRP A 194 -15.50 -18.12 -7.04
N LYS A 195 -16.41 -17.47 -6.33
CA LYS A 195 -17.85 -17.51 -6.56
C LYS A 195 -18.43 -16.11 -6.41
N VAL A 196 -19.20 -15.69 -7.41
CA VAL A 196 -20.02 -14.46 -7.35
C VAL A 196 -21.39 -14.86 -6.84
N PHE A 197 -21.90 -14.13 -5.88
CA PHE A 197 -23.23 -14.36 -5.31
C PHE A 197 -23.94 -13.02 -5.04
N GLU A 198 -25.22 -13.11 -4.72
CA GLU A 198 -26.05 -11.95 -4.41
C GLU A 198 -26.38 -11.91 -2.92
N GLY A 199 -26.48 -10.71 -2.37
CA GLY A 199 -26.76 -10.50 -0.96
C GLY A 199 -25.55 -10.70 -0.05
N ALA A 200 -25.83 -10.91 1.23
CA ALA A 200 -24.82 -11.16 2.25
C ALA A 200 -24.37 -12.62 2.25
N MET A 201 -23.13 -12.86 2.69
CA MET A 201 -22.63 -14.21 2.94
C MET A 201 -23.47 -14.91 4.00
N ASN A 202 -23.78 -16.16 3.72
CA ASN A 202 -24.46 -17.06 4.65
C ASN A 202 -23.89 -18.48 4.58
N ALA A 203 -24.30 -19.33 5.50
CA ALA A 203 -23.78 -20.68 5.61
C ALA A 203 -23.97 -21.53 4.34
N ASP A 204 -25.08 -21.35 3.63
CA ASP A 204 -25.37 -22.14 2.41
C ASP A 204 -24.46 -21.74 1.25
N VAL A 205 -24.26 -20.42 1.06
CA VAL A 205 -23.33 -19.89 0.05
C VAL A 205 -21.90 -20.35 0.32
N LEU A 206 -21.49 -20.35 1.59
CA LEU A 206 -20.16 -20.75 2.01
C LEU A 206 -19.94 -22.26 1.80
N ILE A 207 -20.91 -23.10 2.22
CA ILE A 207 -20.83 -24.56 2.02
C ILE A 207 -20.82 -24.90 0.52
N ASP A 208 -21.63 -24.22 -0.31
CA ASP A 208 -21.58 -24.44 -1.76
C ASP A 208 -20.21 -24.05 -2.35
N PHE A 209 -19.59 -23.00 -1.83
CA PHE A 209 -18.24 -22.64 -2.22
C PHE A 209 -17.21 -23.72 -1.81
N PHE A 210 -17.30 -24.24 -0.59
CA PHE A 210 -16.43 -25.33 -0.12
C PHE A 210 -16.55 -26.57 -0.99
N LYS A 211 -17.76 -27.01 -1.33
CA LYS A 211 -17.98 -28.14 -2.25
C LYS A 211 -17.28 -27.96 -3.58
N ARG A 212 -17.34 -26.75 -4.16
CA ARG A 212 -16.65 -26.44 -5.41
C ARG A 212 -15.12 -26.43 -5.23
N LEU A 213 -14.65 -25.87 -4.11
CA LEU A 213 -13.23 -25.80 -3.81
C LEU A 213 -12.60 -27.18 -3.69
N ILE A 214 -13.23 -28.10 -2.94
CA ILE A 214 -12.82 -29.50 -2.81
C ILE A 214 -12.77 -30.17 -4.17
N LYS A 215 -13.85 -30.08 -4.96
CA LYS A 215 -13.93 -30.67 -6.29
C LYS A 215 -12.81 -30.19 -7.21
N ASP A 216 -12.50 -28.88 -7.15
CA ASP A 216 -11.51 -28.27 -8.04
C ASP A 216 -10.06 -28.50 -7.57
N ALA A 217 -9.82 -28.74 -6.29
CA ALA A 217 -8.47 -28.94 -5.74
C ALA A 217 -7.94 -30.36 -6.02
N ALA A 218 -8.83 -31.36 -6.10
CA ALA A 218 -8.50 -32.79 -6.29
C ALA A 218 -7.52 -33.35 -5.22
N ARG A 219 -7.44 -32.71 -4.08
CA ARG A 219 -6.65 -33.06 -2.88
C ARG A 219 -7.22 -32.36 -1.68
N LYS A 220 -6.79 -32.76 -0.48
CA LYS A 220 -7.22 -32.12 0.78
C LYS A 220 -6.91 -30.61 0.73
N VAL A 221 -7.85 -29.82 1.18
CA VAL A 221 -7.75 -28.36 1.22
C VAL A 221 -7.55 -27.89 2.66
N PHE A 222 -6.50 -27.14 2.89
CA PHE A 222 -6.32 -26.35 4.10
C PHE A 222 -6.72 -24.92 3.78
N LEU A 223 -7.87 -24.49 4.28
CA LEU A 223 -8.44 -23.19 3.97
C LEU A 223 -8.26 -22.23 5.14
N ILE A 224 -7.54 -21.14 4.92
CA ILE A 224 -7.31 -20.08 5.88
C ILE A 224 -8.28 -18.94 5.57
N LEU A 225 -9.13 -18.58 6.52
CA LEU A 225 -10.14 -17.52 6.43
C LEU A 225 -9.93 -16.47 7.53
N ASP A 226 -10.59 -15.34 7.39
CA ASP A 226 -10.75 -14.42 8.51
C ASP A 226 -11.73 -14.97 9.57
N ASN A 227 -11.83 -14.28 10.69
CA ASN A 227 -12.61 -14.74 11.82
C ASN A 227 -14.05 -14.18 11.82
N LEU A 228 -14.75 -14.22 10.67
CA LEU A 228 -16.14 -13.79 10.59
C LEU A 228 -17.11 -14.76 11.27
N LYS A 229 -18.17 -14.22 11.87
CA LYS A 229 -19.19 -15.02 12.59
C LYS A 229 -19.83 -16.12 11.72
N VAL A 230 -20.02 -15.89 10.43
CA VAL A 230 -20.62 -16.85 9.50
C VAL A 230 -19.77 -18.11 9.35
N HIS A 231 -18.44 -18.01 9.46
CA HIS A 231 -17.51 -19.14 9.37
C HIS A 231 -17.69 -20.10 10.55
N HIS A 232 -18.17 -19.61 11.68
CA HIS A 232 -18.43 -20.39 12.90
C HIS A 232 -19.89 -20.85 13.06
N ALA A 233 -20.74 -20.65 12.04
CA ALA A 233 -22.12 -21.05 12.09
C ALA A 233 -22.27 -22.57 12.30
N ARG A 234 -23.25 -22.98 13.13
CA ARG A 234 -23.47 -24.41 13.46
C ARG A 234 -23.55 -25.30 12.21
N LYS A 235 -24.24 -24.82 11.17
CA LYS A 235 -24.39 -25.53 9.88
C LYS A 235 -23.06 -25.73 9.17
N VAL A 236 -22.17 -24.73 9.20
CA VAL A 236 -20.83 -24.79 8.62
C VAL A 236 -19.97 -25.78 9.41
N LYS A 237 -19.94 -25.69 10.74
CA LYS A 237 -19.20 -26.62 11.58
C LYS A 237 -19.65 -28.06 11.40
N ALA A 238 -20.97 -28.30 11.38
CA ALA A 238 -21.52 -29.64 11.17
C ALA A 238 -21.20 -30.21 9.78
N TRP A 239 -21.10 -29.35 8.77
CA TRP A 239 -20.69 -29.75 7.43
C TRP A 239 -19.20 -30.08 7.37
N LEU A 240 -18.34 -29.22 7.94
CA LEU A 240 -16.90 -29.43 8.00
C LEU A 240 -16.53 -30.73 8.73
N ALA A 241 -17.18 -31.02 9.84
CA ALA A 241 -16.96 -32.27 10.57
C ALA A 241 -17.26 -33.55 9.75
N LYS A 242 -18.11 -33.45 8.73
CA LYS A 242 -18.39 -34.57 7.80
C LYS A 242 -17.44 -34.67 6.64
N HIS A 243 -16.58 -33.65 6.44
CA HIS A 243 -15.68 -33.54 5.29
C HIS A 243 -14.23 -33.24 5.73
N GLU A 244 -13.86 -33.65 6.95
CA GLU A 244 -12.54 -33.39 7.53
C GLU A 244 -11.37 -33.99 6.74
N GLU A 245 -11.64 -35.09 6.00
CA GLU A 245 -10.67 -35.70 5.09
C GLU A 245 -10.45 -34.88 3.82
N GLU A 246 -11.41 -34.02 3.45
CA GLU A 246 -11.37 -33.25 2.21
C GLU A 246 -10.99 -31.78 2.44
N ILE A 247 -11.41 -31.19 3.58
CA ILE A 247 -11.18 -29.77 3.90
C ILE A 247 -11.05 -29.53 5.40
N GLU A 248 -10.05 -28.74 5.76
CA GLU A 248 -9.88 -28.21 7.12
C GLU A 248 -9.78 -26.70 7.07
N VAL A 249 -10.44 -26.01 8.01
CA VAL A 249 -10.49 -24.54 8.05
C VAL A 249 -9.71 -24.02 9.24
N PHE A 250 -8.83 -23.07 8.98
CA PHE A 250 -8.03 -22.34 9.96
C PHE A 250 -8.43 -20.86 9.92
N TYR A 251 -8.23 -20.16 11.02
CA TYR A 251 -8.65 -18.77 11.14
C TYR A 251 -7.46 -17.86 11.43
N LEU A 252 -7.37 -16.78 10.68
CA LEU A 252 -6.41 -15.72 10.94
C LEU A 252 -6.68 -15.05 12.30
N PRO A 253 -5.65 -14.47 12.93
CA PRO A 253 -5.84 -13.62 14.09
C PRO A 253 -6.88 -12.53 13.80
N SER A 254 -7.73 -12.27 14.80
CA SER A 254 -8.79 -11.27 14.66
C SER A 254 -8.21 -9.89 14.28
N TYR A 255 -8.93 -9.17 13.43
CA TYR A 255 -8.56 -7.81 12.97
C TYR A 255 -7.19 -7.72 12.28
N SER A 256 -6.76 -8.77 11.57
CA SER A 256 -5.46 -8.83 10.89
C SER A 256 -5.58 -9.09 9.39
N PRO A 257 -6.35 -8.29 8.64
CA PRO A 257 -6.56 -8.50 7.19
C PRO A 257 -5.24 -8.39 6.40
N GLU A 258 -4.26 -7.65 6.92
CA GLU A 258 -2.95 -7.53 6.28
C GLU A 258 -2.18 -8.84 6.17
N LEU A 259 -2.55 -9.86 6.95
CA LEU A 259 -1.98 -11.20 6.88
C LEU A 259 -2.64 -12.07 5.80
N ASN A 260 -3.75 -11.62 5.20
CA ASN A 260 -4.45 -12.39 4.18
C ASN A 260 -3.97 -12.03 2.76
N PRO A 261 -3.30 -12.93 2.02
CA PRO A 261 -2.92 -12.67 0.63
C PRO A 261 -4.10 -12.41 -0.31
N ASP A 262 -5.30 -12.91 0.01
CA ASP A 262 -6.51 -12.70 -0.81
C ASP A 262 -6.95 -11.24 -0.84
N GLU A 263 -6.59 -10.43 0.15
CA GLU A 263 -6.79 -8.97 0.13
C GLU A 263 -6.08 -8.29 -1.06
N CYS A 264 -4.96 -8.86 -1.51
CA CYS A 264 -4.28 -8.38 -2.71
C CYS A 264 -5.09 -8.71 -3.98
N LEU A 265 -5.73 -9.89 -4.04
CA LEU A 265 -6.66 -10.23 -5.11
C LEU A 265 -7.87 -9.30 -5.09
N ASN A 266 -8.45 -9.05 -3.93
CA ASN A 266 -9.57 -8.14 -3.73
C ASN A 266 -9.23 -6.72 -4.18
N ALA A 267 -8.04 -6.23 -3.86
CA ALA A 267 -7.55 -4.92 -4.31
C ALA A 267 -7.38 -4.87 -5.83
N ASP A 268 -6.79 -5.92 -6.43
CA ASP A 268 -6.60 -6.05 -7.88
C ASP A 268 -7.94 -6.11 -8.62
N LEU A 269 -8.89 -6.88 -8.11
CA LEU A 269 -10.24 -6.99 -8.66
C LEU A 269 -10.97 -5.64 -8.63
N LYS A 270 -11.00 -4.99 -7.46
CA LYS A 270 -11.61 -3.66 -7.31
C LYS A 270 -10.99 -2.67 -8.28
N ASP A 271 -9.66 -2.61 -8.34
CA ASP A 271 -8.93 -1.74 -9.24
C ASP A 271 -9.23 -2.03 -10.72
N GLY A 272 -9.19 -3.30 -11.12
CA GLY A 272 -9.44 -3.74 -12.50
C GLY A 272 -10.86 -3.50 -12.99
N VAL A 273 -11.85 -3.47 -12.09
CA VAL A 273 -13.26 -3.21 -12.41
C VAL A 273 -13.59 -1.72 -12.33
N THR A 274 -13.14 -1.01 -11.29
CA THR A 274 -13.60 0.36 -11.00
C THR A 274 -12.78 1.46 -11.68
N ARG A 275 -11.61 1.15 -12.25
CA ARG A 275 -10.88 2.09 -13.13
C ARG A 275 -11.47 2.22 -14.53
N ARG A 276 -12.42 1.36 -14.89
CA ARG A 276 -13.12 1.40 -16.16
C ARG A 276 -14.33 2.33 -16.07
N ALA A 277 -15.00 2.54 -17.22
CA ALA A 277 -16.29 3.22 -17.22
C ALA A 277 -17.25 2.55 -16.23
N PRO A 278 -17.95 3.32 -15.38
CA PRO A 278 -18.87 2.77 -14.40
C PRO A 278 -19.91 1.84 -15.02
N SER A 279 -20.17 0.73 -14.37
CA SER A 279 -21.18 -0.24 -14.83
C SER A 279 -22.58 0.34 -14.68
N ARG A 280 -23.35 0.35 -15.77
CA ARG A 280 -24.71 0.89 -15.79
C ARG A 280 -25.79 -0.10 -15.32
N SER A 281 -25.41 -1.35 -15.09
CA SER A 281 -26.32 -2.39 -14.58
C SER A 281 -25.56 -3.45 -13.80
N LYS A 282 -26.27 -4.18 -12.94
CA LYS A 282 -25.74 -5.33 -12.20
C LYS A 282 -25.15 -6.40 -13.11
N ALA A 283 -25.80 -6.64 -14.26
CA ALA A 283 -25.31 -7.59 -15.26
C ALA A 283 -23.94 -7.17 -15.84
N GLN A 284 -23.76 -5.88 -16.15
CA GLN A 284 -22.46 -5.35 -16.61
C GLN A 284 -21.40 -5.46 -15.51
N LEU A 285 -21.73 -5.12 -14.26
CA LEU A 285 -20.82 -5.24 -13.13
C LEU A 285 -20.40 -6.70 -12.94
N LYS A 286 -21.33 -7.64 -12.97
CA LYS A 286 -21.09 -9.08 -12.88
C LYS A 286 -20.19 -9.57 -14.02
N LYS A 287 -20.48 -9.16 -15.26
CA LYS A 287 -19.65 -9.50 -16.44
C LYS A 287 -18.22 -8.97 -16.30
N ALA A 288 -18.06 -7.73 -15.85
CA ALA A 288 -16.73 -7.12 -15.63
C ALA A 288 -15.93 -7.87 -14.55
N ALA A 289 -16.57 -8.19 -13.41
CA ALA A 289 -15.96 -8.95 -12.32
C ALA A 289 -15.52 -10.36 -12.77
N ILE A 290 -16.41 -11.10 -13.41
CA ILE A 290 -16.12 -12.45 -13.93
C ILE A 290 -15.00 -12.41 -14.96
N SER A 291 -15.00 -11.44 -15.88
CA SER A 291 -13.96 -11.28 -16.89
C SER A 291 -12.59 -11.04 -16.24
N HIS A 292 -12.54 -10.21 -15.21
CA HIS A 292 -11.30 -9.92 -14.50
C HIS A 292 -10.80 -11.13 -13.71
N LEU A 293 -11.67 -11.81 -12.96
CA LEU A 293 -11.33 -13.02 -12.20
C LEU A 293 -10.82 -14.15 -13.11
N ARG A 294 -11.45 -14.37 -14.27
CA ARG A 294 -10.96 -15.31 -15.27
C ARG A 294 -9.58 -14.94 -15.83
N LYS A 295 -9.30 -13.63 -15.97
CA LYS A 295 -7.98 -13.16 -16.37
C LYS A 295 -6.94 -13.48 -15.29
N LEU A 296 -7.28 -13.32 -14.02
CA LEU A 296 -6.39 -13.68 -12.90
C LEU A 296 -6.13 -15.20 -12.86
N GLN A 297 -7.16 -16.02 -13.03
CA GLN A 297 -7.01 -17.49 -13.12
C GLN A 297 -6.04 -17.93 -14.24
N LYS A 298 -6.00 -17.19 -15.35
CA LYS A 298 -5.09 -17.42 -16.47
C LYS A 298 -3.70 -16.79 -16.28
N SER A 299 -3.46 -16.13 -15.17
CA SER A 299 -2.22 -15.40 -14.88
C SER A 299 -1.59 -15.81 -13.54
N PRO A 300 -1.18 -17.08 -13.35
CA PRO A 300 -0.67 -17.57 -12.07
C PRO A 300 0.52 -16.77 -11.54
N GLN A 301 1.41 -16.31 -12.42
CA GLN A 301 2.56 -15.48 -12.01
C GLN A 301 2.16 -14.15 -11.40
N ARG A 302 1.03 -13.53 -11.84
CA ARG A 302 0.50 -12.32 -11.24
C ARG A 302 0.02 -12.58 -9.81
N VAL A 303 -0.68 -13.69 -9.61
CA VAL A 303 -1.20 -14.09 -8.30
C VAL A 303 -0.06 -14.45 -7.34
N ARG A 304 0.98 -15.16 -7.80
CA ARG A 304 2.18 -15.43 -6.98
C ARG A 304 2.83 -14.16 -6.45
N LYS A 305 2.78 -13.04 -7.17
CA LYS A 305 3.33 -11.76 -6.70
C LYS A 305 2.58 -11.17 -5.51
N TYR A 306 1.32 -11.56 -5.26
CA TYR A 306 0.59 -11.14 -4.06
C TYR A 306 1.32 -11.59 -2.80
N PHE A 307 1.90 -12.78 -2.80
CA PHE A 307 2.65 -13.34 -1.68
C PHE A 307 4.04 -12.72 -1.46
N GLN A 308 4.49 -11.84 -2.36
CA GLN A 308 5.76 -11.12 -2.20
C GLN A 308 5.61 -9.84 -1.36
N HIS A 309 4.38 -9.39 -1.09
CA HIS A 309 4.15 -8.24 -0.21
C HIS A 309 4.61 -8.54 1.22
N LYS A 310 5.29 -7.56 1.83
CA LYS A 310 5.93 -7.75 3.14
C LYS A 310 5.05 -8.41 4.20
N PRO A 311 3.76 -8.00 4.43
CA PRO A 311 2.93 -8.59 5.47
C PRO A 311 2.55 -10.07 5.23
N VAL A 312 2.43 -10.49 3.96
CA VAL A 312 1.97 -11.84 3.58
C VAL A 312 3.10 -12.74 3.09
N ARG A 313 4.35 -12.29 3.15
CA ARG A 313 5.52 -13.07 2.70
C ARG A 313 5.71 -14.38 3.46
N TYR A 314 5.18 -14.49 4.67
CA TYR A 314 5.22 -15.72 5.46
C TYR A 314 4.49 -16.90 4.78
N ALA A 315 3.56 -16.59 3.87
CA ALA A 315 2.74 -17.54 3.13
C ALA A 315 3.29 -17.89 1.73
N ALA A 316 4.46 -17.36 1.35
CA ALA A 316 5.07 -17.50 0.02
C ALA A 316 5.61 -18.91 -0.28
#